data_0c2def2e94fd97688f3d70f47a77cd9c
#
_entry.id   0c2def2e94fd97688f3d70f47a77cd9c
#
_cell.length_a   1.000
_cell.length_b   1.000
_cell.length_c   1.000
_cell.angle_alpha   90.00
_cell.angle_beta   90.00
_cell.angle_gamma   90.00
#
_symmetry.space_group_name_H-M   'P 1'
#
loop_
_entity.id
_entity.type
_entity.pdbx_description
1 polymer ?
#
loop_
_entity_poly.entity_id
_entity_poly.type
_entity_poly.pdbx_seq_one_letter_code
_entity_poly.pdbx_strand_id
1 'polypeptide(L)'
;MRDGREYLREVVEPPAWRDDIAAFSILDQYEIPDGYVFGWQFRAPVIEMPLYMPWLRSRVESLGGTLRQSFVEDLSEVPGEVVVNCVGLGARELCQDDEVRPARGQVIFLDQDPGIGHFDQQPETLTYTIPRSDVTVLGGTAQVDDWGMDIRPEENELILDKVEALWPELDRSKIIGGTVGLRPSRSE
;
A
#
# COMPACT_ATOMS: atom_id res chain seq x y z
N MET A 1 2.94 0.57 -16.08
CA MET A 1 3.42 1.93 -15.77
C MET A 1 2.22 2.83 -15.59
N ARG A 2 2.19 3.60 -14.52
CA ARG A 2 1.15 4.60 -14.22
C ARG A 2 1.82 5.92 -13.85
N ASP A 3 1.14 7.01 -14.17
CA ASP A 3 1.53 8.32 -13.70
C ASP A 3 0.98 8.55 -12.29
N GLY A 4 1.75 9.22 -11.44
CA GLY A 4 1.37 9.58 -10.08
C GLY A 4 1.82 10.99 -9.73
N ARG A 5 1.08 11.63 -8.85
CA ARG A 5 1.43 12.92 -8.24
C ARG A 5 1.49 12.77 -6.72
N GLU A 6 2.58 13.20 -6.15
CA GLU A 6 2.73 13.29 -4.70
C GLU A 6 2.73 14.76 -4.28
N TYR A 7 1.97 15.06 -3.24
CA TYR A 7 1.75 16.41 -2.73
C TYR A 7 2.31 16.53 -1.30
N LEU A 8 2.98 17.63 -1.03
CA LEU A 8 3.71 17.87 0.22
C LEU A 8 3.33 19.22 0.82
N ARG A 9 3.34 19.28 2.16
CA ARG A 9 3.01 20.49 2.93
C ARG A 9 4.23 21.38 3.18
N GLU A 10 5.40 20.93 2.80
CA GLU A 10 6.66 21.67 2.87
C GLU A 10 7.50 21.43 1.61
N VAL A 11 8.41 22.34 1.33
CA VAL A 11 9.38 22.18 0.23
C VAL A 11 10.51 21.29 0.73
N VAL A 12 10.72 20.18 0.05
CA VAL A 12 11.79 19.23 0.37
C VAL A 12 12.67 18.96 -0.86
N GLU A 13 13.85 18.39 -0.64
CA GLU A 13 14.64 17.88 -1.74
C GLU A 13 13.93 16.68 -2.39
N PRO A 14 13.88 16.62 -3.74
CA PRO A 14 13.33 15.46 -4.43
C PRO A 14 14.02 14.17 -4.04
N PRO A 15 13.29 13.04 -3.99
CA PRO A 15 13.83 11.77 -3.53
C PRO A 15 14.92 11.24 -4.47
N ALA A 16 15.88 10.49 -3.91
CA ALA A 16 17.01 9.95 -4.67
C ALA A 16 16.58 9.01 -5.81
N TRP A 17 15.45 8.30 -5.65
CA TRP A 17 14.91 7.39 -6.68
C TRP A 17 14.40 8.09 -7.94
N ARG A 18 14.30 9.43 -7.96
CA ARG A 18 13.85 10.20 -9.12
C ARG A 18 14.64 9.89 -10.40
N ASP A 19 15.92 9.57 -10.25
CA ASP A 19 16.82 9.29 -11.37
C ASP A 19 16.69 7.83 -11.89
N ASP A 20 15.99 6.97 -11.14
CA ASP A 20 15.81 5.54 -11.44
C ASP A 20 14.48 5.25 -12.17
N ILE A 21 13.63 6.26 -12.39
CA ILE A 21 12.30 6.08 -12.98
C ILE A 21 12.19 6.73 -14.36
N ALA A 22 11.15 6.33 -15.12
CA ALA A 22 11.01 6.73 -16.52
C ALA A 22 10.70 8.23 -16.74
N ALA A 23 10.05 8.87 -15.77
CA ALA A 23 9.76 10.30 -15.82
C ALA A 23 9.59 10.84 -14.40
N PHE A 24 10.14 12.04 -14.17
CA PHE A 24 9.99 12.80 -12.94
C PHE A 24 10.01 14.30 -13.27
N SER A 25 9.10 15.07 -12.66
CA SER A 25 9.09 16.53 -12.74
C SER A 25 8.48 17.14 -11.48
N ILE A 26 8.97 18.31 -11.09
CA ILE A 26 8.32 19.12 -10.05
C ILE A 26 7.03 19.70 -10.63
N LEU A 27 5.97 19.75 -9.83
CA LEU A 27 4.68 20.33 -10.22
C LEU A 27 4.76 21.87 -10.20
N ASP A 28 4.07 22.49 -11.15
CA ASP A 28 3.83 23.92 -11.12
C ASP A 28 2.83 24.28 -10.01
N GLN A 29 2.91 25.50 -9.48
CA GLN A 29 2.09 25.93 -8.34
C GLN A 29 0.58 25.80 -8.57
N TYR A 30 0.11 25.96 -9.80
CA TYR A 30 -1.31 25.81 -10.15
C TYR A 30 -1.78 24.34 -10.24
N GLU A 31 -0.86 23.39 -10.22
CA GLU A 31 -1.15 21.95 -10.20
C GLU A 31 -1.20 21.36 -8.79
N ILE A 32 -0.91 22.19 -7.79
CA ILE A 32 -0.84 21.79 -6.38
C ILE A 32 -2.20 22.08 -5.72
N PRO A 33 -2.86 21.09 -5.11
CA PRO A 33 -4.14 21.28 -4.42
C PRO A 33 -4.01 22.23 -3.20
N ASP A 34 -5.13 22.81 -2.79
CA ASP A 34 -5.20 23.63 -1.59
C ASP A 34 -4.71 22.85 -0.36
N GLY A 35 -3.93 23.52 0.49
CA GLY A 35 -3.34 22.92 1.69
C GLY A 35 -1.99 22.25 1.49
N TYR A 36 -1.49 22.19 0.23
CA TYR A 36 -0.14 21.74 -0.12
C TYR A 36 0.68 22.90 -0.69
N VAL A 37 2.00 22.80 -0.66
CA VAL A 37 2.91 23.87 -1.11
C VAL A 37 3.95 23.36 -2.11
N PHE A 38 4.09 22.03 -2.24
CA PHE A 38 5.07 21.41 -3.10
C PHE A 38 4.54 20.06 -3.62
N GLY A 39 5.15 19.54 -4.66
CA GLY A 39 4.81 18.23 -5.19
C GLY A 39 5.61 17.89 -6.42
N TRP A 40 5.51 16.63 -6.81
CA TRP A 40 6.10 16.12 -8.05
C TRP A 40 5.17 15.14 -8.77
N GLN A 41 5.37 15.05 -10.05
CA GLN A 41 4.79 14.01 -10.88
C GLN A 41 5.87 12.99 -11.23
N PHE A 42 5.48 11.73 -11.25
CA PHE A 42 6.38 10.63 -11.60
C PHE A 42 5.66 9.56 -12.41
N ARG A 43 6.44 8.71 -13.09
CA ARG A 43 5.93 7.54 -13.79
C ARG A 43 6.61 6.28 -13.30
N ALA A 44 5.84 5.41 -12.65
CA ALA A 44 6.34 4.21 -11.99
C ALA A 44 5.49 2.96 -12.31
N PRO A 45 6.04 1.75 -12.14
CA PRO A 45 5.23 0.54 -12.22
C PRO A 45 4.29 0.44 -11.02
N VAL A 46 3.05 0.05 -11.27
CA VAL A 46 2.10 -0.41 -10.24
C VAL A 46 2.11 -1.93 -10.26
N ILE A 47 2.37 -2.53 -9.10
CA ILE A 47 2.33 -3.99 -8.93
C ILE A 47 0.94 -4.37 -8.44
N GLU A 48 0.18 -5.02 -9.30
CA GLU A 48 -1.15 -5.52 -8.99
C GLU A 48 -1.05 -6.89 -8.32
N MET A 49 -1.11 -6.91 -6.99
CA MET A 49 -0.87 -8.13 -6.19
C MET A 49 -1.78 -9.31 -6.57
N PRO A 50 -3.07 -9.11 -6.93
CA PRO A 50 -3.92 -10.21 -7.41
C PRO A 50 -3.42 -10.89 -8.68
N LEU A 51 -2.65 -10.19 -9.51
CA LEU A 51 -2.03 -10.74 -10.72
C LEU A 51 -0.61 -11.23 -10.45
N TYR A 52 0.15 -10.45 -9.68
CA TYR A 52 1.56 -10.73 -9.43
C TYR A 52 1.78 -11.99 -8.57
N MET A 53 0.99 -12.20 -7.53
CA MET A 53 1.18 -13.33 -6.62
C MET A 53 0.94 -14.70 -7.31
N PRO A 54 -0.12 -14.92 -8.10
CA PRO A 54 -0.28 -16.14 -8.88
C PRO A 54 0.85 -16.34 -9.89
N TRP A 55 1.30 -15.27 -10.55
CA TRP A 55 2.43 -15.35 -11.47
C TRP A 55 3.72 -15.75 -10.74
N LEU A 56 4.02 -15.14 -9.60
CA LEU A 56 5.21 -15.45 -8.80
C LEU A 56 5.20 -16.92 -8.34
N ARG A 57 4.05 -17.38 -7.85
CA ARG A 57 3.85 -18.80 -7.48
C ARG A 57 4.16 -19.72 -8.65
N SER A 58 3.54 -19.47 -9.80
CA SER A 58 3.77 -20.27 -11.02
C SER A 58 5.25 -20.24 -11.43
N ARG A 59 5.93 -19.09 -11.26
CA ARG A 59 7.35 -18.97 -11.56
C ARG A 59 8.23 -19.81 -10.63
N VAL A 60 7.95 -19.82 -9.33
CA VAL A 60 8.63 -20.68 -8.35
C VAL A 60 8.45 -22.16 -8.71
N GLU A 61 7.23 -22.59 -8.97
CA GLU A 61 6.93 -23.97 -9.35
C GLU A 61 7.63 -24.39 -10.66
N SER A 62 7.64 -23.50 -11.67
CA SER A 62 8.32 -23.77 -12.95
C SER A 62 9.85 -23.89 -12.84
N LEU A 63 10.44 -23.34 -11.80
CA LEU A 63 11.86 -23.45 -11.47
C LEU A 63 12.18 -24.64 -10.57
N GLY A 64 11.21 -25.52 -10.31
CA GLY A 64 11.38 -26.73 -9.49
C GLY A 64 11.14 -26.49 -7.99
N GLY A 65 10.68 -25.28 -7.60
CA GLY A 65 10.28 -25.00 -6.23
C GLY A 65 8.99 -25.76 -5.86
N THR A 66 8.86 -26.10 -4.59
CA THR A 66 7.66 -26.77 -4.05
C THR A 66 7.00 -25.87 -3.02
N LEU A 67 5.68 -25.69 -3.15
CA LEU A 67 4.88 -25.00 -2.13
C LEU A 67 4.12 -26.04 -1.30
N ARG A 68 4.25 -25.96 0.01
CA ARG A 68 3.52 -26.78 0.97
C ARG A 68 2.79 -25.89 1.95
N GLN A 69 1.56 -26.22 2.25
CA GLN A 69 0.82 -25.60 3.33
C GLN A 69 0.97 -26.45 4.58
N SER A 70 1.60 -25.88 5.62
CA SER A 70 1.77 -26.54 6.91
C SER A 70 1.80 -25.48 8.00
N PHE A 71 1.41 -25.89 9.20
CA PHE A 71 1.65 -25.11 10.40
C PHE A 71 3.07 -25.40 10.89
N VAL A 72 3.82 -24.38 11.28
CA VAL A 72 5.19 -24.47 11.77
C VAL A 72 5.19 -23.95 13.20
N GLU A 73 5.50 -24.82 14.15
CA GLU A 73 5.59 -24.45 15.58
C GLU A 73 7.02 -24.04 15.96
N ASP A 74 8.02 -24.64 15.31
CA ASP A 74 9.43 -24.39 15.56
C ASP A 74 10.20 -24.32 14.23
N LEU A 75 11.02 -23.29 14.04
CA LEU A 75 11.88 -23.14 12.86
C LEU A 75 12.89 -24.27 12.68
N SER A 76 13.32 -24.92 13.78
CA SER A 76 14.24 -26.05 13.72
C SER A 76 13.65 -27.30 13.07
N GLU A 77 12.33 -27.39 12.97
CA GLU A 77 11.62 -28.51 12.32
C GLU A 77 11.53 -28.33 10.79
N VAL A 78 11.83 -27.12 10.28
CA VAL A 78 11.76 -26.82 8.85
C VAL A 78 13.01 -27.40 8.16
N PRO A 79 12.86 -28.37 7.23
CA PRO A 79 14.00 -28.98 6.57
C PRO A 79 14.65 -28.00 5.60
N GLY A 80 16.00 -27.93 5.64
CA GLY A 80 16.79 -27.09 4.74
C GLY A 80 18.13 -26.70 5.35
N GLU A 81 19.11 -26.42 4.52
CA GLU A 81 20.41 -25.87 4.97
C GLU A 81 20.30 -24.40 5.38
N VAL A 82 19.33 -23.69 4.76
CA VAL A 82 19.00 -22.30 5.06
C VAL A 82 17.49 -22.17 5.17
N VAL A 83 17.02 -21.57 6.26
CA VAL A 83 15.59 -21.26 6.50
C VAL A 83 15.42 -19.75 6.51
N VAL A 84 14.49 -19.24 5.67
CA VAL A 84 14.15 -17.83 5.63
C VAL A 84 12.74 -17.65 6.19
N ASN A 85 12.65 -16.95 7.33
CA ASN A 85 11.37 -16.66 7.98
C ASN A 85 10.71 -15.42 7.35
N CYS A 86 9.57 -15.62 6.69
CA CYS A 86 8.75 -14.57 6.07
C CYS A 86 7.28 -14.63 6.53
N VAL A 87 7.01 -15.07 7.75
CA VAL A 87 5.66 -15.32 8.26
C VAL A 87 4.89 -14.05 8.71
N GLY A 88 5.48 -12.88 8.54
CA GLY A 88 4.84 -11.61 8.89
C GLY A 88 4.49 -11.54 10.37
N LEU A 89 3.22 -11.26 10.71
CA LEU A 89 2.75 -11.19 12.11
C LEU A 89 2.91 -12.51 12.87
N GLY A 90 2.93 -13.65 12.17
CA GLY A 90 3.18 -14.95 12.81
C GLY A 90 4.58 -15.07 13.44
N ALA A 91 5.52 -14.17 13.11
CA ALA A 91 6.83 -14.12 13.75
C ALA A 91 6.73 -13.76 15.24
N ARG A 92 5.68 -13.08 15.66
CA ARG A 92 5.42 -12.76 17.07
C ARG A 92 5.41 -14.03 17.93
N GLU A 93 4.67 -15.03 17.50
CA GLU A 93 4.57 -16.32 18.21
C GLU A 93 5.76 -17.23 17.90
N LEU A 94 6.06 -17.40 16.61
CA LEU A 94 7.09 -18.33 16.14
C LEU A 94 8.51 -17.97 16.64
N CYS A 95 8.82 -16.68 16.78
CA CYS A 95 10.12 -16.21 17.27
C CYS A 95 10.07 -15.63 18.69
N GLN A 96 8.91 -15.68 19.36
CA GLN A 96 8.67 -15.08 20.69
C GLN A 96 9.07 -13.58 20.72
N ASP A 97 8.75 -12.85 19.63
CA ASP A 97 9.07 -11.44 19.46
C ASP A 97 7.83 -10.57 19.71
N ASP A 98 7.67 -10.12 20.94
CA ASP A 98 6.54 -9.30 21.36
C ASP A 98 6.53 -7.89 20.77
N GLU A 99 7.63 -7.47 20.13
CA GLU A 99 7.70 -6.18 19.43
C GLU A 99 7.03 -6.21 18.05
N VAL A 100 6.83 -7.41 17.48
CA VAL A 100 6.07 -7.55 16.24
C VAL A 100 4.60 -7.26 16.48
N ARG A 101 4.10 -6.19 15.87
CA ARG A 101 2.74 -5.66 16.05
C ARG A 101 2.07 -5.41 14.70
N PRO A 102 0.74 -5.45 14.61
CA PRO A 102 0.06 -5.05 13.40
C PRO A 102 0.04 -3.53 13.23
N ALA A 103 0.15 -3.09 12.00
CA ALA A 103 -0.34 -1.79 11.58
C ALA A 103 -1.56 -2.03 10.66
N ARG A 104 -2.75 -1.87 11.23
CA ARG A 104 -4.01 -2.07 10.53
C ARG A 104 -4.19 -1.02 9.45
N GLY A 105 -4.59 -1.43 8.26
CA GLY A 105 -4.89 -0.54 7.16
C GLY A 105 -6.18 -0.93 6.46
N GLN A 106 -7.07 0.04 6.27
CA GLN A 106 -8.30 -0.11 5.50
C GLN A 106 -8.16 0.59 4.16
N VAL A 107 -8.74 -0.01 3.13
CA VAL A 107 -8.80 0.55 1.78
C VAL A 107 -10.19 0.35 1.17
N ILE A 108 -10.53 1.22 0.24
CA ILE A 108 -11.76 1.19 -0.53
C ILE A 108 -11.42 0.83 -1.98
N PHE A 109 -12.31 0.08 -2.62
CA PHE A 109 -12.25 -0.24 -4.05
C PHE A 109 -13.29 0.57 -4.80
N LEU A 110 -12.83 1.26 -5.84
CA LEU A 110 -13.65 2.16 -6.65
C LEU A 110 -13.60 1.74 -8.13
N ASP A 111 -14.76 1.67 -8.78
CA ASP A 111 -14.93 1.46 -10.22
C ASP A 111 -14.90 2.80 -10.98
N GLN A 112 -13.80 3.54 -10.82
CA GLN A 112 -13.51 4.79 -11.52
C GLN A 112 -11.99 4.95 -11.63
N ASP A 113 -11.49 5.25 -12.83
CA ASP A 113 -10.06 5.50 -13.05
C ASP A 113 -9.79 7.02 -12.95
N PRO A 114 -8.94 7.49 -12.03
CA PRO A 114 -8.56 8.90 -11.94
C PRO A 114 -7.62 9.33 -13.08
N GLY A 115 -7.17 8.40 -13.94
CA GLY A 115 -6.15 8.64 -14.95
C GLY A 115 -4.73 8.76 -14.38
N ILE A 116 -4.58 9.38 -13.23
CA ILE A 116 -3.32 9.57 -12.49
C ILE A 116 -3.50 9.20 -11.02
N GLY A 117 -2.49 8.59 -10.40
CA GLY A 117 -2.50 8.33 -8.97
C GLY A 117 -2.21 9.61 -8.16
N HIS A 118 -2.87 9.78 -7.02
CA HIS A 118 -2.66 10.89 -6.10
C HIS A 118 -2.13 10.38 -4.77
N PHE A 119 -1.14 11.08 -4.19
CA PHE A 119 -0.46 10.61 -2.98
C PHE A 119 -0.19 11.77 -2.00
N ASP A 120 -0.53 11.56 -0.74
CA ASP A 120 0.02 12.26 0.43
C ASP A 120 0.52 11.17 1.38
N GLN A 121 1.84 11.03 1.50
CA GLN A 121 2.46 9.95 2.27
C GLN A 121 2.85 10.35 3.69
N GLN A 122 2.41 11.53 4.16
CA GLN A 122 2.64 11.94 5.54
C GLN A 122 1.83 11.05 6.50
N PRO A 123 2.41 10.60 7.63
CA PRO A 123 1.77 9.62 8.52
C PRO A 123 0.38 10.03 9.00
N GLU A 124 0.18 11.32 9.32
CA GLU A 124 -1.06 11.85 9.89
C GLU A 124 -2.17 12.00 8.83
N THR A 125 -1.78 12.21 7.58
CA THR A 125 -2.71 12.49 6.48
C THR A 125 -2.71 11.43 5.39
N LEU A 126 -2.01 10.32 5.60
CA LEU A 126 -1.82 9.25 4.61
C LEU A 126 -3.04 9.07 3.70
N THR A 127 -2.86 9.43 2.43
CA THR A 127 -3.91 9.39 1.42
C THR A 127 -3.31 8.93 0.10
N TYR A 128 -4.00 8.04 -0.59
CA TYR A 128 -3.58 7.64 -1.93
C TYR A 128 -4.75 7.17 -2.79
N THR A 129 -4.61 7.39 -4.09
CA THR A 129 -5.38 6.71 -5.13
C THR A 129 -4.43 5.92 -6.01
N ILE A 130 -4.62 4.62 -6.12
CA ILE A 130 -3.78 3.74 -6.93
C ILE A 130 -4.63 3.09 -8.01
N PRO A 131 -4.61 3.61 -9.26
CA PRO A 131 -5.35 3.02 -10.36
C PRO A 131 -4.70 1.71 -10.78
N ARG A 132 -5.42 0.61 -10.66
CA ARG A 132 -5.09 -0.73 -11.15
C ARG A 132 -5.81 -1.00 -12.47
N SER A 133 -5.63 -2.18 -13.05
CA SER A 133 -6.34 -2.58 -14.28
C SER A 133 -7.80 -2.96 -14.04
N ASP A 134 -8.16 -3.30 -12.81
CA ASP A 134 -9.48 -3.77 -12.41
C ASP A 134 -10.27 -2.76 -11.56
N VAL A 135 -9.60 -2.02 -10.69
CA VAL A 135 -10.20 -1.05 -9.76
C VAL A 135 -9.20 0.05 -9.42
N THR A 136 -9.67 1.17 -8.91
CA THR A 136 -8.83 2.12 -8.17
C THR A 136 -8.88 1.79 -6.68
N VAL A 137 -7.71 1.67 -6.06
CA VAL A 137 -7.58 1.48 -4.61
C VAL A 137 -7.44 2.84 -3.95
N LEU A 138 -8.36 3.18 -3.06
CA LEU A 138 -8.32 4.38 -2.25
C LEU A 138 -7.85 4.03 -0.84
N GLY A 139 -6.94 4.81 -0.30
CA GLY A 139 -6.46 4.64 1.06
C GLY A 139 -5.87 5.93 1.64
N GLY A 140 -5.45 5.95 2.87
CA GLY A 140 -5.47 4.76 3.71
C GLY A 140 -5.40 5.10 5.18
N THR A 141 -5.38 4.04 5.94
CA THR A 141 -5.20 4.12 7.39
C THR A 141 -3.97 3.32 7.83
N ALA A 142 -3.43 3.62 9.00
CA ALA A 142 -2.29 2.92 9.60
C ALA A 142 -2.40 2.99 11.12
N GLN A 143 -3.27 2.13 11.71
CA GLN A 143 -3.43 2.06 13.16
C GLN A 143 -2.49 1.00 13.72
N VAL A 144 -1.49 1.44 14.47
CA VAL A 144 -0.55 0.54 15.15
C VAL A 144 -1.25 -0.16 16.32
N ASP A 145 -0.95 -1.44 16.51
CA ASP A 145 -1.50 -2.29 17.58
C ASP A 145 -3.01 -2.59 17.45
N ASP A 146 -3.61 -2.31 16.32
CA ASP A 146 -5.01 -2.64 16.04
C ASP A 146 -5.10 -3.96 15.25
N TRP A 147 -5.68 -4.99 15.89
CA TRP A 147 -5.86 -6.33 15.36
C TRP A 147 -7.21 -6.54 14.67
N GLY A 148 -8.08 -5.52 14.64
CA GLY A 148 -9.41 -5.61 14.04
C GLY A 148 -9.35 -5.86 12.52
N MET A 149 -10.14 -6.83 12.05
CA MET A 149 -10.22 -7.19 10.61
C MET A 149 -11.53 -6.72 9.96
N ASP A 150 -12.44 -6.15 10.74
CA ASP A 150 -13.72 -5.67 10.22
C ASP A 150 -13.55 -4.31 9.54
N ILE A 151 -14.28 -4.10 8.44
CA ILE A 151 -14.40 -2.78 7.81
C ILE A 151 -15.17 -1.85 8.73
N ARG A 152 -14.62 -0.67 8.97
CA ARG A 152 -15.22 0.37 9.81
C ARG A 152 -15.76 1.48 8.91
N PRO A 153 -17.08 1.75 8.93
CA PRO A 153 -17.69 2.78 8.09
C PRO A 153 -17.09 4.18 8.32
N GLU A 154 -16.77 4.52 9.56
CA GLU A 154 -16.15 5.81 9.91
C GLU A 154 -14.76 5.99 9.28
N GLU A 155 -14.01 4.92 9.08
CA GLU A 155 -12.73 4.98 8.36
C GLU A 155 -12.93 5.11 6.86
N ASN A 156 -14.00 4.54 6.30
CA ASN A 156 -14.35 4.78 4.89
C ASN A 156 -14.62 6.26 4.65
N GLU A 157 -15.45 6.91 5.50
CA GLU A 157 -15.72 8.33 5.36
C GLU A 157 -14.44 9.16 5.46
N LEU A 158 -13.56 8.85 6.45
CA LEU A 158 -12.28 9.53 6.59
C LEU A 158 -11.39 9.37 5.34
N ILE A 159 -11.33 8.18 4.74
CA ILE A 159 -10.56 7.95 3.51
C ILE A 159 -11.16 8.75 2.35
N LEU A 160 -12.48 8.72 2.19
CA LEU A 160 -13.17 9.39 1.10
C LEU A 160 -12.99 10.92 1.18
N ASP A 161 -13.15 11.51 2.36
CA ASP A 161 -12.97 12.96 2.57
C ASP A 161 -11.54 13.41 2.20
N LYS A 162 -10.53 12.62 2.60
CA LYS A 162 -9.14 12.90 2.25
C LYS A 162 -8.88 12.75 0.74
N VAL A 163 -9.42 11.71 0.12
CA VAL A 163 -9.25 11.47 -1.32
C VAL A 163 -9.94 12.55 -2.14
N GLU A 164 -11.16 12.98 -1.77
CA GLU A 164 -11.88 14.07 -2.44
C GLU A 164 -11.11 15.40 -2.41
N ALA A 165 -10.35 15.64 -1.35
CA ALA A 165 -9.50 16.83 -1.28
C ALA A 165 -8.36 16.81 -2.32
N LEU A 166 -7.90 15.63 -2.73
CA LEU A 166 -6.87 15.47 -3.76
C LEU A 166 -7.44 15.23 -5.16
N TRP A 167 -8.63 14.64 -5.22
CA TRP A 167 -9.33 14.27 -6.45
C TRP A 167 -10.82 14.58 -6.33
N PRO A 168 -11.21 15.85 -6.59
CA PRO A 168 -12.61 16.32 -6.43
C PRO A 168 -13.62 15.63 -7.34
N GLU A 169 -13.17 14.98 -8.43
CA GLU A 169 -14.03 14.28 -9.38
C GLU A 169 -14.41 12.86 -8.91
N LEU A 170 -14.03 12.46 -7.70
CA LEU A 170 -14.39 11.17 -7.12
C LEU A 170 -15.91 11.02 -7.02
N ASP A 171 -16.42 9.91 -7.57
CA ASP A 171 -17.84 9.55 -7.50
C ASP A 171 -18.05 8.42 -6.48
N ARG A 172 -18.53 8.76 -5.29
CA ARG A 172 -18.80 7.79 -4.20
C ARG A 172 -19.80 6.70 -4.60
N SER A 173 -20.64 6.93 -5.62
CA SER A 173 -21.57 5.90 -6.12
C SER A 173 -20.88 4.75 -6.84
N LYS A 174 -19.61 4.92 -7.19
CA LYS A 174 -18.76 3.92 -7.84
C LYS A 174 -18.00 3.02 -6.85
N ILE A 175 -18.23 3.16 -5.55
CA ILE A 175 -17.63 2.27 -4.56
C ILE A 175 -18.20 0.85 -4.74
N ILE A 176 -17.29 -0.13 -4.90
CA ILE A 176 -17.65 -1.54 -5.11
C ILE A 176 -17.22 -2.44 -3.96
N GLY A 177 -16.55 -1.91 -2.96
CA GLY A 177 -16.15 -2.65 -1.76
C GLY A 177 -14.91 -2.08 -1.10
N GLY A 178 -14.27 -2.89 -0.29
CA GLY A 178 -13.04 -2.55 0.43
C GLY A 178 -12.46 -3.76 1.15
N THR A 179 -11.32 -3.57 1.78
CA THR A 179 -10.68 -4.61 2.59
C THR A 179 -9.85 -4.01 3.71
N VAL A 180 -9.55 -4.86 4.70
CA VAL A 180 -8.63 -4.56 5.79
C VAL A 180 -7.42 -5.48 5.68
N GLY A 181 -6.24 -4.95 5.98
CA GLY A 181 -5.01 -5.73 6.06
C GLY A 181 -4.20 -5.34 7.27
N LEU A 182 -3.50 -6.31 7.86
CA LEU A 182 -2.58 -6.10 8.96
C LEU A 182 -1.14 -6.18 8.44
N ARG A 183 -0.44 -5.05 8.43
CA ARG A 183 0.98 -5.00 8.07
C ARG A 183 1.82 -5.36 9.30
N PRO A 184 2.80 -6.27 9.20
CA PRO A 184 3.73 -6.49 10.29
C PRO A 184 4.59 -5.23 10.48
N SER A 185 4.64 -4.74 11.70
CA SER A 185 5.47 -3.62 12.13
C SER A 185 6.27 -4.05 13.36
N ARG A 186 7.46 -3.50 13.51
CA ARG A 186 8.32 -3.70 14.67
C ARG A 186 8.89 -2.35 15.10
N SER A 187 8.87 -2.07 16.39
CA SER A 187 9.60 -0.94 16.95
C SER A 187 11.11 -1.18 16.78
N GLU A 188 11.84 -0.13 16.47
CA GLU A 188 13.31 -0.17 16.37
C GLU A 188 13.97 -0.49 17.72
#